data_f0c4d87675019a67d9a0de15dae28837
#
_entry.id   f0c4d87675019a67d9a0de15dae28837
#
_cell.length_a   1.000
_cell.length_b   1.000
_cell.length_c   1.000
_cell.angle_alpha   90.00
_cell.angle_beta   90.00
_cell.angle_gamma   90.00
#
_symmetry.space_group_name_H-M   'P 1'
#
loop_
_entity.id
_entity.type
_entity.pdbx_description
1 polymer ?
#
loop_
_entity_poly.entity_id
_entity_poly.type
_entity_poly.pdbx_seq_one_letter_code
_entity_poly.pdbx_strand_id
1 'polypeptide(L)'
;PGVTPWRTMIVAESAGDLLLSRLMLNLNEPCRIQDTSWIQPGRYIGIWWTYHMHKHTWHTGPRHGATTANALRHIDFAARHGFQGVLIEGWNKGWDTYHFNFTEPYPDFDLKQITDYAASKGVTLIGHHETDGWVSDYENQLEAAFNLYKDHGVQIVKTGYVGKLLDGKERHSSQFGVRHYRKVIELAADKHIMI
;
A
#
# COMPACT_ATOMS: atom_id res chain seq x y z
N PRO A 1 -10.14 20.85 27.89
CA PRO A 1 -9.97 19.53 28.51
C PRO A 1 -9.33 18.59 27.48
N GLY A 2 -8.21 17.95 27.85
CA GLY A 2 -7.58 16.96 26.99
C GLY A 2 -8.31 15.63 27.06
N VAL A 3 -8.44 14.95 25.91
CA VAL A 3 -8.95 13.57 25.86
C VAL A 3 -7.74 12.66 25.80
N THR A 4 -7.70 11.68 26.73
CA THR A 4 -6.65 10.66 26.71
C THR A 4 -7.10 9.44 25.93
N PRO A 5 -6.20 8.71 25.27
CA PRO A 5 -6.55 7.45 24.65
C PRO A 5 -6.92 6.39 25.69
N TRP A 6 -7.71 5.41 25.28
CA TRP A 6 -7.98 4.23 26.08
C TRP A 6 -6.69 3.50 26.46
N ARG A 7 -6.64 3.05 27.70
CA ARG A 7 -5.62 2.10 28.17
C ARG A 7 -6.34 0.85 28.60
N THR A 8 -6.03 -0.26 27.98
CA THR A 8 -6.73 -1.52 28.19
C THR A 8 -5.77 -2.62 28.61
N MET A 9 -6.30 -3.57 29.34
CA MET A 9 -5.59 -4.79 29.71
C MET A 9 -6.51 -5.96 29.36
N ILE A 10 -5.98 -6.93 28.60
CA ILE A 10 -6.68 -8.16 28.31
C ILE A 10 -6.15 -9.22 29.28
N VAL A 11 -7.05 -9.81 30.06
CA VAL A 11 -6.76 -10.91 30.96
C VAL A 11 -7.53 -12.14 30.46
N ALA A 12 -6.86 -13.27 30.34
CA ALA A 12 -7.45 -14.50 29.84
C ALA A 12 -6.85 -15.72 30.58
N GLU A 13 -7.60 -16.82 30.58
CA GLU A 13 -7.16 -18.07 31.22
C GLU A 13 -6.14 -18.84 30.37
N SER A 14 -6.15 -18.62 29.05
CA SER A 14 -5.19 -19.22 28.13
C SER A 14 -4.63 -18.23 27.12
N ALA A 15 -3.49 -18.56 26.54
CA ALA A 15 -2.88 -17.75 25.47
C ALA A 15 -3.79 -17.65 24.22
N GLY A 16 -4.57 -18.67 23.92
CA GLY A 16 -5.53 -18.66 22.82
C GLY A 16 -6.64 -17.63 23.03
N ASP A 17 -7.13 -17.48 24.24
CA ASP A 17 -8.21 -16.54 24.56
C ASP A 17 -7.75 -15.08 24.43
N LEU A 18 -6.45 -14.79 24.63
CA LEU A 18 -5.90 -13.46 24.35
C LEU A 18 -6.06 -13.08 22.87
N LEU A 19 -5.83 -14.02 21.95
CA LEU A 19 -5.98 -13.79 20.51
C LEU A 19 -7.44 -13.64 20.08
N LEU A 20 -8.35 -14.29 20.79
CA LEU A 20 -9.79 -14.26 20.49
C LEU A 20 -10.50 -13.05 21.10
N SER A 21 -9.82 -12.27 21.93
CA SER A 21 -10.42 -11.12 22.59
C SER A 21 -10.85 -10.04 21.58
N ARG A 22 -12.10 -9.63 21.69
CA ARG A 22 -12.68 -8.51 20.91
C ARG A 22 -12.66 -7.17 21.64
N LEU A 23 -11.98 -7.10 22.78
CA LEU A 23 -11.97 -5.88 23.60
C LEU A 23 -11.57 -4.64 22.81
N MET A 24 -10.50 -4.74 22.01
CA MET A 24 -10.02 -3.62 21.19
C MET A 24 -11.06 -3.16 20.18
N LEU A 25 -11.78 -4.09 19.56
CA LEU A 25 -12.85 -3.76 18.60
C LEU A 25 -14.05 -3.12 19.29
N ASN A 26 -14.39 -3.59 20.50
CA ASN A 26 -15.53 -3.08 21.26
C ASN A 26 -15.30 -1.65 21.80
N LEU A 27 -14.05 -1.21 21.92
CA LEU A 27 -13.68 0.13 22.38
C LEU A 27 -13.50 1.14 21.25
N ASN A 28 -13.51 0.68 20.00
CA ASN A 28 -13.48 1.56 18.85
C ASN A 28 -14.86 2.11 18.50
N GLU A 29 -14.87 3.24 17.78
CA GLU A 29 -16.07 3.74 17.16
C GLU A 29 -16.67 2.70 16.20
N PRO A 30 -18.00 2.70 15.99
CA PRO A 30 -18.62 1.82 15.01
C PRO A 30 -18.00 1.97 13.63
N CYS A 31 -17.98 0.87 12.86
CA CYS A 31 -17.50 0.89 11.49
C CYS A 31 -18.29 1.91 10.64
N ARG A 32 -17.59 2.83 9.98
CA ARG A 32 -18.19 3.85 9.12
C ARG A 32 -18.37 3.39 7.67
N ILE A 33 -17.76 2.27 7.29
CA ILE A 33 -17.90 1.70 5.95
C ILE A 33 -19.23 0.95 5.89
N GLN A 34 -20.19 1.49 5.17
CA GLN A 34 -21.54 0.91 5.02
C GLN A 34 -21.55 -0.17 3.92
N ASP A 35 -20.94 0.12 2.78
CA ASP A 35 -20.79 -0.83 1.68
C ASP A 35 -19.38 -1.43 1.72
N THR A 36 -19.30 -2.72 1.98
CA THR A 36 -18.04 -3.48 2.02
C THR A 36 -17.82 -4.33 0.76
N SER A 37 -18.65 -4.22 -0.26
CA SER A 37 -18.60 -5.04 -1.48
C SER A 37 -17.31 -4.86 -2.28
N TRP A 38 -16.66 -3.69 -2.15
CA TRP A 38 -15.38 -3.38 -2.78
C TRP A 38 -14.17 -3.96 -2.03
N ILE A 39 -14.35 -4.44 -0.80
CA ILE A 39 -13.28 -5.05 0.00
C ILE A 39 -13.16 -6.53 -0.39
N GLN A 40 -12.18 -6.84 -1.18
CA GLN A 40 -11.97 -8.19 -1.72
C GLN A 40 -10.56 -8.70 -1.38
N PRO A 41 -10.38 -9.36 -0.23
CA PRO A 41 -9.12 -10.00 0.14
C PRO A 41 -8.71 -11.05 -0.89
N GLY A 42 -7.41 -11.14 -1.15
CA GLY A 42 -6.92 -12.09 -2.13
C GLY A 42 -5.45 -12.43 -1.92
N ARG A 43 -4.96 -13.38 -2.70
CA ARG A 43 -3.55 -13.72 -2.77
C ARG A 43 -2.90 -12.96 -3.91
N TYR A 44 -1.67 -12.53 -3.71
CA TYR A 44 -0.92 -11.83 -4.75
C TYR A 44 0.52 -12.30 -4.83
N ILE A 45 1.15 -11.99 -5.94
CA ILE A 45 2.60 -12.10 -6.13
C ILE A 45 3.20 -10.72 -6.36
N GLY A 46 4.50 -10.60 -6.17
CA GLY A 46 5.20 -9.33 -6.38
C GLY A 46 6.65 -9.52 -6.82
N ILE A 47 7.27 -8.44 -7.27
CA ILE A 47 8.63 -8.46 -7.80
C ILE A 47 9.72 -8.19 -6.74
N TRP A 48 9.33 -7.85 -5.53
CA TRP A 48 10.21 -7.41 -4.44
C TRP A 48 11.45 -8.30 -4.23
N TRP A 49 11.26 -9.63 -4.32
CA TRP A 49 12.34 -10.58 -4.07
C TRP A 49 13.51 -10.46 -5.06
N THR A 50 13.23 -10.05 -6.30
CA THR A 50 14.25 -9.89 -7.33
C THR A 50 15.21 -8.73 -7.05
N TYR A 51 14.75 -7.73 -6.30
CA TYR A 51 15.58 -6.61 -5.84
C TYR A 51 16.56 -7.07 -4.75
N HIS A 52 16.09 -7.83 -3.76
CA HIS A 52 16.94 -8.38 -2.71
C HIS A 52 17.94 -9.40 -3.23
N MET A 53 17.62 -10.08 -4.31
CA MET A 53 18.57 -10.96 -5.03
C MET A 53 19.52 -10.17 -5.95
N HIS A 54 19.47 -8.85 -5.96
CA HIS A 54 20.26 -7.97 -6.82
C HIS A 54 20.13 -8.26 -8.33
N LYS A 55 19.04 -8.89 -8.75
CA LYS A 55 18.73 -9.15 -10.17
C LYS A 55 18.16 -7.91 -10.85
N HIS A 56 17.40 -7.12 -10.12
CA HIS A 56 16.78 -5.89 -10.60
C HIS A 56 17.15 -4.69 -9.72
N THR A 57 16.99 -3.49 -10.29
CA THR A 57 17.10 -2.20 -9.60
C THR A 57 15.72 -1.57 -9.42
N TRP A 58 15.59 -0.77 -8.35
CA TRP A 58 14.36 -0.01 -8.04
C TRP A 58 14.10 1.18 -8.97
N HIS A 59 15.16 1.72 -9.57
CA HIS A 59 15.14 2.86 -10.46
C HIS A 59 15.35 2.42 -11.91
N THR A 60 14.94 3.27 -12.84
CA THR A 60 15.07 3.02 -14.28
C THR A 60 16.54 2.76 -14.70
N GLY A 61 16.73 1.92 -15.70
CA GLY A 61 18.01 1.51 -16.21
C GLY A 61 18.00 0.09 -16.78
N PRO A 62 19.14 -0.45 -17.19
CA PRO A 62 19.22 -1.77 -17.87
C PRO A 62 18.69 -2.96 -17.05
N ARG A 63 18.62 -2.82 -15.73
CA ARG A 63 18.12 -3.84 -14.83
C ARG A 63 16.88 -3.41 -14.06
N HIS A 64 16.13 -2.41 -14.54
CA HIS A 64 14.92 -1.96 -13.87
C HIS A 64 13.90 -3.09 -13.75
N GLY A 65 13.38 -3.32 -12.54
CA GLY A 65 12.42 -4.39 -12.27
C GLY A 65 10.99 -4.01 -12.64
N ALA A 66 10.61 -2.77 -12.37
CA ALA A 66 9.24 -2.28 -12.60
C ALA A 66 9.04 -1.79 -14.03
N THR A 67 9.30 -2.64 -15.01
CA THR A 67 9.00 -2.35 -16.42
C THR A 67 7.65 -2.90 -16.82
N THR A 68 7.01 -2.28 -17.83
CA THR A 68 5.78 -2.79 -18.41
C THR A 68 5.89 -4.26 -18.81
N ALA A 69 6.95 -4.63 -19.52
CA ALA A 69 7.17 -6.01 -19.97
C ALA A 69 7.25 -7.00 -18.79
N ASN A 70 7.92 -6.61 -17.70
CA ASN A 70 8.03 -7.46 -16.53
C ASN A 70 6.69 -7.56 -15.77
N ALA A 71 5.95 -6.47 -15.68
CA ALA A 71 4.61 -6.46 -15.09
C ALA A 71 3.65 -7.39 -15.84
N LEU A 72 3.61 -7.34 -17.17
CA LEU A 72 2.75 -8.22 -17.99
C LEU A 72 3.09 -9.70 -17.76
N ARG A 73 4.37 -10.07 -17.66
CA ARG A 73 4.78 -11.45 -17.34
C ARG A 73 4.29 -11.92 -15.95
N HIS A 74 4.33 -11.05 -14.95
CA HIS A 74 3.82 -11.37 -13.62
C HIS A 74 2.31 -11.49 -13.62
N ILE A 75 1.60 -10.67 -14.40
CA ILE A 75 0.15 -10.78 -14.57
C ILE A 75 -0.22 -12.12 -15.23
N ASP A 76 0.48 -12.54 -16.29
CA ASP A 76 0.25 -13.85 -16.91
C ASP A 76 0.49 -15.01 -15.94
N PHE A 77 1.53 -14.91 -15.12
CA PHE A 77 1.78 -15.90 -14.08
C PHE A 77 0.66 -15.92 -13.02
N ALA A 78 0.26 -14.75 -12.54
CA ALA A 78 -0.80 -14.61 -11.56
C ALA A 78 -2.12 -15.22 -12.08
N ALA A 79 -2.53 -14.87 -13.29
CA ALA A 79 -3.73 -15.42 -13.93
C ALA A 79 -3.69 -16.94 -14.07
N ARG A 80 -2.56 -17.49 -14.52
CA ARG A 80 -2.37 -18.94 -14.69
C ARG A 80 -2.46 -19.71 -13.38
N HIS A 81 -2.01 -19.12 -12.29
CA HIS A 81 -1.90 -19.78 -10.99
C HIS A 81 -2.97 -19.35 -9.97
N GLY A 82 -4.00 -18.61 -10.41
CA GLY A 82 -5.13 -18.23 -9.57
C GLY A 82 -4.81 -17.22 -8.47
N PHE A 83 -3.81 -16.35 -8.68
CA PHE A 83 -3.58 -15.18 -7.84
C PHE A 83 -4.48 -14.03 -8.29
N GLN A 84 -5.03 -13.30 -7.33
CA GLN A 84 -5.93 -12.18 -7.58
C GLN A 84 -5.19 -10.90 -7.92
N GLY A 85 -3.93 -10.75 -7.45
CA GLY A 85 -3.20 -9.51 -7.61
C GLY A 85 -1.72 -9.67 -7.95
N VAL A 86 -1.15 -8.61 -8.51
CA VAL A 86 0.28 -8.44 -8.77
C VAL A 86 0.75 -7.12 -8.19
N LEU A 87 1.76 -7.17 -7.33
CA LEU A 87 2.39 -6.00 -6.74
C LEU A 87 3.67 -5.65 -7.50
N ILE A 88 3.73 -4.45 -8.06
CA ILE A 88 4.93 -3.93 -8.75
C ILE A 88 5.45 -2.73 -7.97
N GLU A 89 6.52 -2.93 -7.24
CA GLU A 89 7.24 -1.90 -6.52
C GLU A 89 8.31 -1.25 -7.41
N GLY A 90 8.71 -0.01 -7.15
CA GLY A 90 9.74 0.68 -7.96
C GLY A 90 9.24 1.30 -9.24
N TRP A 91 7.93 1.48 -9.39
CA TRP A 91 7.28 1.93 -10.61
C TRP A 91 7.39 3.44 -10.87
N ASN A 92 7.46 4.23 -9.81
CA ASN A 92 7.41 5.70 -9.83
C ASN A 92 8.79 6.34 -9.66
N LYS A 93 8.96 7.58 -10.09
CA LYS A 93 10.20 8.33 -9.93
C LYS A 93 10.55 8.57 -8.45
N GLY A 94 11.84 8.65 -8.15
CA GLY A 94 12.38 9.00 -6.84
C GLY A 94 13.14 7.90 -6.11
N TRP A 95 13.23 6.69 -6.64
CA TRP A 95 13.93 5.57 -6.00
C TRP A 95 15.47 5.72 -5.98
N ASP A 96 16.01 6.63 -6.75
CA ASP A 96 17.42 7.00 -6.78
C ASP A 96 17.77 8.09 -5.76
N THR A 97 16.79 8.88 -5.35
CA THR A 97 16.97 10.02 -4.45
C THR A 97 16.21 9.88 -3.13
N TYR A 98 15.30 8.91 -3.01
CA TYR A 98 14.33 8.74 -1.93
C TYR A 98 13.40 9.96 -1.74
N HIS A 99 13.23 10.74 -2.81
CA HIS A 99 12.21 11.78 -2.93
C HIS A 99 11.17 11.33 -3.97
N PHE A 100 10.13 10.66 -3.50
CA PHE A 100 9.18 9.97 -4.36
C PHE A 100 8.16 10.92 -4.98
N ASN A 101 7.92 10.74 -6.28
CA ASN A 101 6.78 11.33 -6.96
C ASN A 101 5.70 10.24 -7.15
N PHE A 102 4.58 10.37 -6.45
CA PHE A 102 3.53 9.35 -6.41
C PHE A 102 2.54 9.43 -7.59
N THR A 103 2.78 10.36 -8.52
CA THR A 103 1.92 10.53 -9.70
C THR A 103 2.66 10.33 -11.02
N GLU A 104 3.97 10.11 -10.97
CA GLU A 104 4.80 10.04 -12.18
C GLU A 104 5.54 8.70 -12.27
N PRO A 105 5.07 7.79 -13.15
CA PRO A 105 5.79 6.55 -13.42
C PRO A 105 7.13 6.80 -14.11
N TYR A 106 8.05 5.85 -13.99
CA TYR A 106 9.21 5.82 -14.87
C TYR A 106 8.79 5.60 -16.32
N PRO A 107 9.58 6.09 -17.31
CA PRO A 107 9.21 6.03 -18.74
C PRO A 107 8.99 4.61 -19.30
N ASP A 108 9.55 3.60 -18.64
CA ASP A 108 9.45 2.19 -18.99
C ASP A 108 8.31 1.45 -18.27
N PHE A 109 7.46 2.19 -17.50
CA PHE A 109 6.29 1.68 -16.82
C PHE A 109 5.01 2.37 -17.31
N ASP A 110 4.29 1.72 -18.20
CA ASP A 110 2.99 2.19 -18.69
C ASP A 110 1.86 1.69 -17.78
N LEU A 111 1.46 2.53 -16.83
CA LEU A 111 0.43 2.20 -15.84
C LEU A 111 -0.89 1.81 -16.51
N LYS A 112 -1.31 2.55 -17.55
CA LYS A 112 -2.57 2.27 -18.24
C LYS A 112 -2.53 0.94 -18.95
N GLN A 113 -1.48 0.65 -19.71
CA GLN A 113 -1.33 -0.63 -20.39
C GLN A 113 -1.34 -1.80 -19.40
N ILE A 114 -0.65 -1.64 -18.27
CA ILE A 114 -0.56 -2.68 -17.25
C ILE A 114 -1.92 -2.95 -16.60
N THR A 115 -2.65 -1.91 -16.22
CA THR A 115 -3.97 -2.06 -15.58
C THR A 115 -5.02 -2.61 -16.53
N ASP A 116 -5.04 -2.15 -17.79
CA ASP A 116 -5.93 -2.69 -18.82
C ASP A 116 -5.65 -4.19 -19.08
N TYR A 117 -4.37 -4.56 -19.17
CA TYR A 117 -3.97 -5.94 -19.37
C TYR A 117 -4.34 -6.83 -18.16
N ALA A 118 -4.08 -6.36 -16.93
CA ALA A 118 -4.44 -7.07 -15.73
C ALA A 118 -5.94 -7.33 -15.67
N ALA A 119 -6.77 -6.32 -15.93
CA ALA A 119 -8.21 -6.45 -15.99
C ALA A 119 -8.66 -7.48 -17.03
N SER A 120 -8.04 -7.51 -18.22
CA SER A 120 -8.33 -8.50 -19.26
C SER A 120 -8.04 -9.95 -18.87
N LYS A 121 -7.18 -10.13 -17.86
CA LYS A 121 -6.79 -11.44 -17.31
C LYS A 121 -7.51 -11.81 -16.01
N GLY A 122 -8.40 -10.94 -15.50
CA GLY A 122 -9.04 -11.13 -14.20
C GLY A 122 -8.08 -10.99 -13.02
N VAL A 123 -7.00 -10.23 -13.19
CA VAL A 123 -5.98 -9.94 -12.18
C VAL A 123 -6.01 -8.44 -11.88
N THR A 124 -5.70 -8.04 -10.65
CA THR A 124 -5.60 -6.61 -10.29
C THR A 124 -4.14 -6.20 -10.10
N LEU A 125 -3.79 -4.99 -10.53
CA LEU A 125 -2.54 -4.36 -10.11
C LEU A 125 -2.72 -3.87 -8.67
N ILE A 126 -1.78 -4.20 -7.79
CA ILE A 126 -1.69 -3.63 -6.46
C ILE A 126 -0.75 -2.44 -6.54
N GLY A 127 -1.27 -1.27 -6.22
CA GLY A 127 -0.49 -0.03 -6.15
C GLY A 127 0.53 -0.07 -5.02
N HIS A 128 1.57 0.72 -5.16
CA HIS A 128 2.66 0.78 -4.18
C HIS A 128 3.07 2.23 -3.93
N HIS A 129 3.09 2.61 -2.66
CA HIS A 129 3.60 3.91 -2.22
C HIS A 129 4.68 3.69 -1.15
N GLU A 130 5.96 3.80 -1.55
CA GLU A 130 7.09 3.87 -0.64
C GLU A 130 7.31 5.31 -0.20
N THR A 131 7.56 5.55 1.07
CA THR A 131 7.79 6.90 1.61
C THR A 131 9.19 7.09 2.19
N ASP A 132 9.91 6.02 2.47
CA ASP A 132 11.15 6.03 3.26
C ASP A 132 11.01 6.82 4.58
N GLY A 133 9.79 6.87 5.11
CA GLY A 133 9.46 7.63 6.33
C GLY A 133 9.21 9.14 6.13
N TRP A 134 9.31 9.68 4.91
CA TRP A 134 9.00 11.07 4.59
C TRP A 134 7.48 11.25 4.39
N VAL A 135 6.76 11.12 5.49
CA VAL A 135 5.30 11.07 5.47
C VAL A 135 4.64 12.42 5.17
N SER A 136 5.27 13.54 5.53
CA SER A 136 4.76 14.86 5.17
C SER A 136 4.81 15.10 3.65
N ASP A 137 5.86 14.63 2.99
CA ASP A 137 6.00 14.70 1.53
C ASP A 137 4.93 13.85 0.84
N TYR A 138 4.69 12.65 1.38
CA TYR A 138 3.61 11.79 0.92
C TYR A 138 2.24 12.43 1.12
N GLU A 139 1.98 13.03 2.28
CA GLU A 139 0.69 13.68 2.57
C GLU A 139 0.38 14.85 1.63
N ASN A 140 1.40 15.58 1.18
CA ASN A 140 1.24 16.67 0.20
C ASN A 140 0.79 16.16 -1.18
N GLN A 141 1.07 14.90 -1.51
CA GLN A 141 0.73 14.29 -2.78
C GLN A 141 -0.43 13.27 -2.65
N LEU A 142 -0.89 12.99 -1.44
CA LEU A 142 -1.71 11.84 -1.11
C LEU A 142 -2.98 11.75 -1.96
N GLU A 143 -3.70 12.85 -2.11
CA GLU A 143 -4.95 12.85 -2.87
C GLU A 143 -4.72 12.60 -4.36
N ALA A 144 -3.70 13.25 -4.95
CA ALA A 144 -3.34 13.05 -6.35
C ALA A 144 -2.87 11.62 -6.60
N ALA A 145 -2.07 11.05 -5.68
CA ALA A 145 -1.57 9.69 -5.75
C ALA A 145 -2.71 8.64 -5.73
N PHE A 146 -3.69 8.80 -4.84
CA PHE A 146 -4.85 7.91 -4.80
C PHE A 146 -5.81 8.14 -5.97
N ASN A 147 -5.96 9.37 -6.48
CA ASN A 147 -6.73 9.64 -7.68
C ASN A 147 -6.12 8.95 -8.90
N LEU A 148 -4.79 9.01 -9.07
CA LEU A 148 -4.12 8.28 -10.14
C LEU A 148 -4.49 6.80 -10.15
N TYR A 149 -4.45 6.15 -9.00
CA TYR A 149 -4.82 4.73 -8.91
C TYR A 149 -6.30 4.50 -9.16
N LYS A 150 -7.18 5.31 -8.60
CA LYS A 150 -8.63 5.21 -8.83
C LYS A 150 -8.97 5.34 -10.32
N ASP A 151 -8.37 6.32 -11.00
CA ASP A 151 -8.60 6.59 -12.43
C ASP A 151 -8.12 5.43 -13.34
N HIS A 152 -7.19 4.60 -12.83
CA HIS A 152 -6.71 3.40 -13.50
C HIS A 152 -7.32 2.10 -12.97
N GLY A 153 -8.37 2.16 -12.14
CA GLY A 153 -9.06 0.98 -11.62
C GLY A 153 -8.28 0.17 -10.58
N VAL A 154 -7.22 0.73 -10.00
CA VAL A 154 -6.47 0.09 -8.90
C VAL A 154 -7.25 0.24 -7.60
N GLN A 155 -7.59 -0.88 -6.97
CA GLN A 155 -8.42 -0.94 -5.76
C GLN A 155 -7.67 -1.40 -4.51
N ILE A 156 -6.39 -1.70 -4.63
CA ILE A 156 -5.54 -2.14 -3.51
C ILE A 156 -4.23 -1.39 -3.59
N VAL A 157 -3.79 -0.83 -2.47
CA VAL A 157 -2.52 -0.11 -2.37
C VAL A 157 -1.72 -0.62 -1.18
N LYS A 158 -0.49 -1.05 -1.41
CA LYS A 158 0.47 -1.32 -0.35
C LYS A 158 1.20 -0.03 -0.01
N THR A 159 1.07 0.41 1.24
CA THR A 159 1.74 1.59 1.80
C THR A 159 1.99 1.39 3.30
N GLY A 160 2.39 2.44 4.02
CA GLY A 160 2.64 2.36 5.47
C GLY A 160 4.11 2.16 5.80
N TYR A 161 4.98 2.47 4.88
CA TYR A 161 6.43 2.38 5.09
C TYR A 161 6.89 3.46 6.05
N VAL A 162 7.51 3.00 7.12
CA VAL A 162 8.01 3.85 8.17
C VAL A 162 9.36 3.33 8.61
N GLY A 163 10.31 4.23 8.67
CA GLY A 163 11.57 3.95 9.31
C GLY A 163 11.46 4.09 10.83
N LYS A 164 12.59 4.23 11.49
CA LYS A 164 12.64 4.51 12.93
C LYS A 164 12.03 5.87 13.26
N LEU A 165 12.19 6.84 12.37
CA LEU A 165 11.68 8.20 12.48
C LEU A 165 10.87 8.57 11.24
N LEU A 166 9.78 9.29 11.46
CA LEU A 166 9.01 9.96 10.43
C LEU A 166 9.55 11.38 10.24
N ASP A 167 9.73 11.82 9.01
CA ASP A 167 10.31 13.11 8.63
C ASP A 167 11.65 13.40 9.35
N GLY A 168 12.41 12.33 9.65
CA GLY A 168 13.70 12.40 10.34
C GLY A 168 13.66 12.81 11.81
N LYS A 169 12.50 13.01 12.41
CA LYS A 169 12.36 13.54 13.77
C LYS A 169 11.31 12.89 14.65
N GLU A 170 10.17 12.52 14.13
CA GLU A 170 9.06 11.97 14.90
C GLU A 170 9.12 10.43 14.96
N ARG A 171 8.90 9.84 16.11
CA ARG A 171 8.81 8.38 16.20
C ARG A 171 7.57 7.88 15.47
N HIS A 172 7.70 6.77 14.73
CA HIS A 172 6.58 6.16 14.00
C HIS A 172 5.37 5.80 14.90
N SER A 173 5.62 5.52 16.18
CA SER A 173 4.59 5.23 17.18
C SER A 173 4.05 6.47 17.92
N SER A 174 4.44 7.67 17.50
CA SER A 174 3.95 8.92 18.08
C SER A 174 2.53 9.27 17.60
N GLN A 175 1.90 10.26 18.28
CA GLN A 175 0.61 10.80 17.81
C GLN A 175 0.68 11.36 16.39
N PHE A 176 1.84 11.85 15.99
CA PHE A 176 2.08 12.30 14.60
C PHE A 176 1.90 11.13 13.62
N GLY A 177 2.54 9.98 13.89
CA GLY A 177 2.40 8.78 13.08
C GLY A 177 0.97 8.25 13.05
N VAL A 178 0.29 8.19 14.20
CA VAL A 178 -1.11 7.75 14.28
C VAL A 178 -2.03 8.62 13.42
N ARG A 179 -1.84 9.95 13.43
CA ARG A 179 -2.63 10.87 12.61
C ARG A 179 -2.35 10.67 11.12
N HIS A 180 -1.10 10.44 10.76
CA HIS A 180 -0.72 10.12 9.39
C HIS A 180 -1.44 8.86 8.88
N TYR A 181 -1.34 7.74 9.61
CA TYR A 181 -1.99 6.49 9.20
C TYR A 181 -3.50 6.65 9.09
N ARG A 182 -4.12 7.36 10.03
CA ARG A 182 -5.55 7.62 9.98
C ARG A 182 -5.96 8.39 8.74
N LYS A 183 -5.20 9.45 8.40
CA LYS A 183 -5.44 10.25 7.19
C LYS A 183 -5.38 9.41 5.92
N VAL A 184 -4.37 8.54 5.82
CA VAL A 184 -4.21 7.64 4.66
C VAL A 184 -5.40 6.67 4.56
N ILE A 185 -5.77 6.03 5.67
CA ILE A 185 -6.86 5.04 5.69
C ILE A 185 -8.21 5.70 5.38
N GLU A 186 -8.48 6.87 5.95
CA GLU A 186 -9.74 7.60 5.71
C GLU A 186 -9.88 7.98 4.24
N LEU A 187 -8.83 8.53 3.63
CA LEU A 187 -8.84 8.86 2.20
C LEU A 187 -8.97 7.62 1.30
N ALA A 188 -8.29 6.54 1.65
CA ALA A 188 -8.39 5.28 0.91
C ALA A 188 -9.82 4.72 0.94
N ALA A 189 -10.46 4.74 2.12
CA ALA A 189 -11.85 4.31 2.28
C ALA A 189 -12.82 5.18 1.46
N ASP A 190 -12.65 6.50 1.46
CA ASP A 190 -13.45 7.43 0.66
C ASP A 190 -13.34 7.17 -0.85
N LYS A 191 -12.23 6.61 -1.29
CA LYS A 191 -11.97 6.25 -2.69
C LYS A 191 -12.26 4.78 -3.03
N HIS A 192 -12.72 3.99 -2.05
CA HIS A 192 -12.91 2.54 -2.15
C HIS A 192 -11.62 1.79 -2.53
N ILE A 193 -10.51 2.14 -1.91
CA ILE A 193 -9.21 1.49 -2.08
C ILE A 193 -8.83 0.79 -0.77
N MET A 194 -8.52 -0.49 -0.84
CA MET A 194 -7.98 -1.27 0.28
C MET A 194 -6.50 -0.90 0.53
N ILE A 195 -6.09 -0.88 1.80
CA ILE A 195 -4.70 -0.72 2.23
C ILE A 195 -4.22 -2.06 2.82
#